data_aaf142f7302dd7a5baf3a783a59b978b
#
_entry.id   aaf142f7302dd7a5baf3a783a59b978b
#
_cell.length_a   1.000
_cell.length_b   1.000
_cell.length_c   1.000
_cell.angle_alpha   90.00
_cell.angle_beta   90.00
_cell.angle_gamma   90.00
#
_symmetry.space_group_name_H-M   'P 1'
#
loop_
_entity.id
_entity.type
_entity.pdbx_description
1 polymer ?
#
loop_
_entity_poly.entity_id
_entity_poly.type
_entity_poly.pdbx_seq_one_letter_code
_entity_poly.pdbx_strand_id
1 'polypeptide(L)'
;MGKNKTVFQLERFKQMKHKMTLQGVLVGLLTGIVVGLFRLVIEKVEFLRTNYMLPLIGDGKLWLLIIIVMIIAFFVYIMAKWQPLASGSGIPQVKAELRGQLKQPVYKLLVAKFTGAVLAIGAGLSIGREGPSIQLGALVGKGYARATRKLPVEEKMLLTCGAGAGLAGAFCAPFSGAVFALEELHKNFSVDVLVSTMAACISANFVSAYIFGLDPVFNLSIPNRLPLKEYWILLIMGVLLGLLGNIYNNLMMKALRTYDKLPKPLAIGVAFVLAIVVMLFMPQALGGGHSVVGQIAHAQFKLGFGILNNKIGAGILVSLIIFFIVKLIFSAISFGSGVAGGIFLPLLVLGAIVGGIFGEAYNQINGSNELYIANFVIFGMVGMFSAIVGAPATGIILITEMTGDLQNFFPLVIVGLISYIVADVTGTSPIYDLLLDRLMSKDKSVSNNSIEDEIAYQNRLKKRASKKVIIESDVYIGSPADGNKIMELSLPPGSLVISLVRHGKEIIPSGETIIRGGDYLVVLCAEDYQNVVFEKLDELCKTVKYEDNTAAI
;
A
#
# COMPACT_ATOMS: atom_id res chain seq x y z
N MET A 1 -32.33 28.93 -22.64
CA MET A 1 -32.12 28.82 -21.18
C MET A 1 -31.32 27.58 -20.74
N GLY A 2 -30.99 26.60 -21.61
CA GLY A 2 -30.26 25.38 -21.24
C GLY A 2 -28.73 25.51 -21.13
N LYS A 3 -28.08 26.42 -21.83
CA LYS A 3 -26.61 26.61 -21.79
C LYS A 3 -26.07 27.05 -20.42
N ASN A 4 -26.84 27.74 -19.61
CA ASN A 4 -26.37 28.23 -18.31
C ASN A 4 -26.30 27.16 -17.21
N LYS A 5 -27.12 26.08 -17.28
CA LYS A 5 -27.06 25.03 -16.23
C LYS A 5 -25.83 24.12 -16.37
N THR A 6 -25.46 23.77 -17.58
CA THR A 6 -24.28 22.91 -17.84
C THR A 6 -22.97 23.65 -17.57
N VAL A 7 -22.90 24.92 -17.98
CA VAL A 7 -21.77 25.82 -17.67
C VAL A 7 -21.67 26.02 -16.16
N PHE A 8 -22.78 26.26 -15.47
CA PHE A 8 -22.82 26.41 -14.01
C PHE A 8 -22.41 25.11 -13.27
N GLN A 9 -22.83 23.95 -13.78
CA GLN A 9 -22.39 22.66 -13.22
C GLN A 9 -20.91 22.43 -13.45
N LEU A 10 -20.37 22.71 -14.64
CA LEU A 10 -18.95 22.63 -14.95
C LEU A 10 -18.10 23.60 -14.12
N GLU A 11 -18.57 24.81 -13.91
CA GLU A 11 -17.92 25.79 -13.03
C GLU A 11 -17.94 25.34 -11.56
N ARG A 12 -19.05 24.77 -11.11
CA ARG A 12 -19.17 24.21 -9.75
C ARG A 12 -18.26 22.98 -9.56
N PHE A 13 -18.12 22.13 -10.58
CA PHE A 13 -17.13 21.04 -10.57
C PHE A 13 -15.69 21.58 -10.55
N LYS A 14 -15.36 22.59 -11.36
CA LYS A 14 -14.04 23.23 -11.32
C LYS A 14 -13.74 23.87 -9.96
N GLN A 15 -14.71 24.61 -9.41
CA GLN A 15 -14.57 25.21 -8.07
C GLN A 15 -14.39 24.17 -6.97
N MET A 16 -15.10 23.03 -7.06
CA MET A 16 -14.96 21.91 -6.13
C MET A 16 -13.56 21.30 -6.22
N LYS A 17 -13.00 21.15 -7.42
CA LYS A 17 -11.66 20.62 -7.68
C LYS A 17 -10.57 21.50 -7.04
N HIS A 18 -10.58 22.81 -7.29
CA HIS A 18 -9.63 23.75 -6.68
C HIS A 18 -9.76 23.81 -5.15
N LYS A 19 -10.98 23.77 -4.63
CA LYS A 19 -11.25 23.74 -3.20
C LYS A 19 -10.68 22.49 -2.55
N MET A 20 -10.82 21.31 -3.18
CA MET A 20 -10.28 20.06 -2.66
C MET A 20 -8.76 20.04 -2.70
N THR A 21 -8.14 20.61 -3.73
CA THR A 21 -6.68 20.76 -3.80
C THR A 21 -6.13 21.63 -2.67
N LEU A 22 -6.76 22.78 -2.42
CA LEU A 22 -6.37 23.68 -1.32
C LEU A 22 -6.54 23.00 0.06
N GLN A 23 -7.62 22.23 0.24
CA GLN A 23 -7.83 21.44 1.45
C GLN A 23 -6.80 20.32 1.56
N GLY A 24 -6.38 19.72 0.44
CA GLY A 24 -5.27 18.78 0.37
C GLY A 24 -3.97 19.40 0.92
N VAL A 25 -3.63 20.64 0.51
CA VAL A 25 -2.47 21.38 1.06
C VAL A 25 -2.56 21.50 2.57
N LEU A 26 -3.71 21.93 3.11
CA LEU A 26 -3.88 22.08 4.58
C LEU A 26 -3.77 20.74 5.31
N VAL A 27 -4.41 19.68 4.80
CA VAL A 27 -4.29 18.32 5.34
C VAL A 27 -2.84 17.85 5.27
N GLY A 28 -2.13 18.15 4.17
CA GLY A 28 -0.73 17.82 4.01
C GLY A 28 0.17 18.49 5.04
N LEU A 29 0.00 19.79 5.27
CA LEU A 29 0.76 20.52 6.31
C LEU A 29 0.52 19.93 7.71
N LEU A 30 -0.75 19.70 8.08
CA LEU A 30 -1.09 19.10 9.37
C LEU A 30 -0.54 17.68 9.52
N THR A 31 -0.63 16.88 8.47
CA THR A 31 -0.06 15.52 8.43
C THR A 31 1.45 15.55 8.54
N GLY A 32 2.11 16.48 7.82
CA GLY A 32 3.56 16.67 7.90
C GLY A 32 4.04 16.99 9.31
N ILE A 33 3.31 17.81 10.05
CA ILE A 33 3.62 18.12 11.46
C ILE A 33 3.49 16.86 12.33
N VAL A 34 2.37 16.13 12.22
CA VAL A 34 2.12 14.93 13.04
C VAL A 34 3.12 13.82 12.72
N VAL A 35 3.37 13.55 11.45
CA VAL A 35 4.31 12.50 11.01
C VAL A 35 5.76 12.93 11.24
N GLY A 36 6.09 14.22 11.06
CA GLY A 36 7.40 14.76 11.41
C GLY A 36 7.71 14.62 12.90
N LEU A 37 6.75 14.96 13.78
CA LEU A 37 6.89 14.73 15.21
C LEU A 37 7.03 13.22 15.54
N PHE A 38 6.23 12.37 14.89
CA PHE A 38 6.32 10.92 15.07
C PHE A 38 7.71 10.38 14.70
N ARG A 39 8.28 10.85 13.58
CA ARG A 39 9.63 10.48 13.13
C ARG A 39 10.69 10.97 14.11
N LEU A 40 10.62 12.23 14.57
CA LEU A 40 11.56 12.79 15.57
C LEU A 40 11.57 11.97 16.87
N VAL A 41 10.38 11.60 17.37
CA VAL A 41 10.27 10.81 18.60
C VAL A 41 10.86 9.41 18.41
N ILE A 42 10.61 8.77 17.27
CA ILE A 42 11.22 7.45 16.95
C ILE A 42 12.74 7.56 16.90
N GLU A 43 13.31 8.55 16.22
CA GLU A 43 14.76 8.75 16.13
C GLU A 43 15.38 8.96 17.51
N LYS A 44 14.71 9.72 18.41
CA LYS A 44 15.14 9.91 19.79
C LYS A 44 15.11 8.62 20.60
N VAL A 45 14.05 7.80 20.46
CA VAL A 45 13.93 6.54 21.19
C VAL A 45 14.92 5.49 20.65
N GLU A 46 15.18 5.47 19.34
CA GLU A 46 16.24 4.64 18.75
C GLU A 46 17.63 5.06 19.23
N PHE A 47 17.89 6.35 19.34
CA PHE A 47 19.12 6.88 19.95
C PHE A 47 19.26 6.44 21.40
N LEU A 48 18.19 6.52 22.21
CA LEU A 48 18.18 6.05 23.60
C LEU A 48 18.46 4.54 23.68
N ARG A 49 17.85 3.75 22.81
CA ARG A 49 18.13 2.31 22.74
C ARG A 49 19.60 2.03 22.47
N THR A 50 20.18 2.70 21.47
CA THR A 50 21.56 2.43 21.03
C THR A 50 22.58 2.87 22.05
N ASN A 51 22.38 4.05 22.67
CA ASN A 51 23.40 4.65 23.54
C ASN A 51 23.23 4.34 25.04
N TYR A 52 22.05 3.90 25.48
CA TYR A 52 21.79 3.62 26.89
C TYR A 52 21.32 2.19 27.16
N MET A 53 20.46 1.59 26.30
CA MET A 53 19.97 0.24 26.56
C MET A 53 20.96 -0.84 26.13
N LEU A 54 21.55 -0.73 24.93
CA LEU A 54 22.51 -1.75 24.44
C LEU A 54 23.78 -1.80 25.29
N PRO A 55 24.38 -0.71 25.79
CA PRO A 55 25.54 -0.77 26.68
C PRO A 55 25.31 -1.51 28.00
N LEU A 56 24.07 -1.57 28.51
CA LEU A 56 23.75 -2.36 29.70
C LEU A 56 24.12 -3.84 29.58
N ILE A 57 24.20 -4.35 28.36
CA ILE A 57 24.62 -5.73 28.07
C ILE A 57 26.11 -5.89 28.41
N GLY A 58 26.96 -4.94 27.95
CA GLY A 58 28.39 -4.94 28.22
C GLY A 58 28.73 -4.67 29.69
N ASP A 59 27.93 -3.87 30.38
CA ASP A 59 28.10 -3.53 31.79
C ASP A 59 27.65 -4.65 32.76
N GLY A 60 27.16 -5.79 32.25
CA GLY A 60 26.65 -6.87 33.10
C GLY A 60 25.28 -6.58 33.74
N LYS A 61 24.60 -5.50 33.34
CA LYS A 61 23.29 -5.08 33.86
C LYS A 61 22.12 -5.59 33.02
N LEU A 62 22.23 -6.82 32.52
CA LEU A 62 21.20 -7.46 31.68
C LEU A 62 19.81 -7.49 32.35
N TRP A 63 19.77 -7.68 33.67
CA TRP A 63 18.51 -7.68 34.44
C TRP A 63 17.75 -6.33 34.30
N LEU A 64 18.48 -5.20 34.26
CA LEU A 64 17.87 -3.88 34.10
C LEU A 64 17.30 -3.72 32.69
N LEU A 65 18.02 -4.20 31.66
CA LEU A 65 17.52 -4.22 30.28
C LEU A 65 16.22 -5.03 30.18
N ILE A 66 16.18 -6.21 30.78
CA ILE A 66 14.98 -7.06 30.78
C ILE A 66 13.80 -6.33 31.42
N ILE A 67 14.01 -5.69 32.58
CA ILE A 67 12.95 -4.94 33.27
C ILE A 67 12.44 -3.80 32.38
N ILE A 68 13.32 -2.99 31.79
CA ILE A 68 12.92 -1.88 30.90
C ILE A 68 12.08 -2.39 29.73
N VAL A 69 12.55 -3.43 29.03
CA VAL A 69 11.87 -4.00 27.88
C VAL A 69 10.50 -4.58 28.26
N MET A 70 10.39 -5.24 29.42
CA MET A 70 9.12 -5.80 29.91
C MET A 70 8.12 -4.69 30.32
N ILE A 71 8.59 -3.60 30.90
CA ILE A 71 7.75 -2.42 31.18
C ILE A 71 7.22 -1.83 29.86
N ILE A 72 8.07 -1.67 28.86
CA ILE A 72 7.64 -1.19 27.54
C ILE A 72 6.59 -2.15 26.93
N ALA A 73 6.81 -3.47 27.00
CA ALA A 73 5.88 -4.48 26.53
C ALA A 73 4.51 -4.36 27.20
N PHE A 74 4.49 -4.10 28.51
CA PHE A 74 3.26 -3.87 29.27
C PHE A 74 2.48 -2.64 28.79
N PHE A 75 3.18 -1.52 28.54
CA PHE A 75 2.52 -0.32 28.01
C PHE A 75 2.02 -0.53 26.57
N VAL A 76 2.77 -1.23 25.71
CA VAL A 76 2.31 -1.61 24.36
C VAL A 76 1.06 -2.48 24.43
N TYR A 77 1.01 -3.44 25.38
CA TYR A 77 -0.19 -4.25 25.61
C TYR A 77 -1.40 -3.39 26.02
N ILE A 78 -1.21 -2.42 26.92
CA ILE A 78 -2.27 -1.50 27.33
C ILE A 78 -2.81 -0.72 26.12
N MET A 79 -1.94 -0.18 25.28
CA MET A 79 -2.35 0.56 24.07
C MET A 79 -3.11 -0.33 23.08
N ALA A 80 -2.63 -1.55 22.86
CA ALA A 80 -3.29 -2.53 21.98
C ALA A 80 -4.65 -3.01 22.53
N LYS A 81 -4.81 -3.06 23.87
CA LYS A 81 -6.08 -3.38 24.54
C LYS A 81 -7.05 -2.20 24.48
N TRP A 82 -6.54 -0.98 24.73
CA TRP A 82 -7.35 0.24 24.71
C TRP A 82 -7.91 0.55 23.33
N GLN A 83 -7.11 0.36 22.28
CA GLN A 83 -7.52 0.59 20.89
C GLN A 83 -7.02 -0.52 19.95
N PRO A 84 -7.84 -1.58 19.76
CA PRO A 84 -7.45 -2.73 18.93
C PRO A 84 -7.14 -2.38 17.48
N LEU A 85 -7.76 -1.33 16.91
CA LEU A 85 -7.52 -0.87 15.54
C LEU A 85 -6.13 -0.23 15.35
N ALA A 86 -5.41 0.06 16.43
CA ALA A 86 -4.02 0.50 16.38
C ALA A 86 -3.04 -0.65 16.05
N SER A 87 -3.46 -1.91 16.23
CA SER A 87 -2.63 -3.09 15.96
C SER A 87 -2.26 -3.23 14.49
N GLY A 88 -1.06 -3.77 14.22
CA GLY A 88 -0.54 -4.03 12.89
C GLY A 88 -0.14 -2.77 12.11
N SER A 89 -0.12 -2.86 10.78
CA SER A 89 0.35 -1.80 9.90
C SER A 89 -0.52 -0.54 9.93
N GLY A 90 -1.83 -0.66 9.87
CA GLY A 90 -2.76 0.46 9.71
C GLY A 90 -3.24 0.64 8.25
N ILE A 91 -2.49 0.18 7.26
CA ILE A 91 -2.88 0.27 5.85
C ILE A 91 -4.17 -0.52 5.57
N PRO A 92 -4.35 -1.77 6.04
CA PRO A 92 -5.60 -2.51 5.86
C PRO A 92 -6.80 -1.78 6.49
N GLN A 93 -6.62 -1.14 7.65
CA GLN A 93 -7.67 -0.37 8.31
C GLN A 93 -8.09 0.86 7.50
N VAL A 94 -7.12 1.57 6.90
CA VAL A 94 -7.38 2.69 5.99
C VAL A 94 -8.11 2.20 4.73
N LYS A 95 -7.67 1.08 4.11
CA LYS A 95 -8.39 0.45 2.97
C LYS A 95 -9.82 0.08 3.32
N ALA A 96 -10.03 -0.54 4.49
CA ALA A 96 -11.37 -0.92 4.96
C ALA A 96 -12.28 0.30 5.13
N GLU A 97 -11.75 1.41 5.65
CA GLU A 97 -12.53 2.63 5.82
C GLU A 97 -12.88 3.29 4.49
N LEU A 98 -11.95 3.37 3.54
CA LEU A 98 -12.21 3.87 2.19
C LEU A 98 -13.28 3.05 1.46
N ARG A 99 -13.31 1.73 1.67
CA ARG A 99 -14.35 0.83 1.16
C ARG A 99 -15.67 0.93 1.95
N GLY A 100 -15.71 1.70 3.05
CA GLY A 100 -16.91 1.85 3.89
C GLY A 100 -17.21 0.65 4.78
N GLN A 101 -16.25 -0.27 4.93
CA GLN A 101 -16.38 -1.50 5.73
C GLN A 101 -16.03 -1.31 7.20
N LEU A 102 -15.30 -0.24 7.52
CA LEU A 102 -14.83 0.07 8.88
C LEU A 102 -14.98 1.56 9.16
N LYS A 103 -15.17 1.92 10.44
CA LYS A 103 -15.13 3.32 10.90
C LYS A 103 -14.09 3.46 12.01
N GLN A 104 -13.04 4.23 11.76
CA GLN A 104 -11.97 4.46 12.72
C GLN A 104 -12.28 5.68 13.61
N PRO A 105 -12.15 5.58 14.96
CA PRO A 105 -12.24 6.73 15.87
C PRO A 105 -10.96 7.57 15.77
N VAL A 106 -11.08 8.87 15.45
CA VAL A 106 -9.92 9.72 15.13
C VAL A 106 -8.95 9.85 16.30
N TYR A 107 -9.39 10.49 17.40
CA TYR A 107 -8.48 10.89 18.49
C TYR A 107 -7.88 9.72 19.26
N LYS A 108 -8.72 8.76 19.67
CA LYS A 108 -8.28 7.58 20.43
C LYS A 108 -7.27 6.75 19.63
N LEU A 109 -7.55 6.56 18.35
CA LEU A 109 -6.70 5.76 17.47
C LEU A 109 -5.39 6.48 17.15
N LEU A 110 -5.42 7.80 16.94
CA LEU A 110 -4.22 8.60 16.70
C LEU A 110 -3.23 8.49 17.86
N VAL A 111 -3.69 8.67 19.09
CA VAL A 111 -2.86 8.54 20.29
C VAL A 111 -2.34 7.11 20.47
N ALA A 112 -3.22 6.10 20.36
CA ALA A 112 -2.83 4.71 20.55
C ALA A 112 -1.84 4.22 19.48
N LYS A 113 -2.02 4.65 18.21
CA LYS A 113 -1.11 4.31 17.11
C LYS A 113 0.24 4.97 17.28
N PHE A 114 0.26 6.27 17.59
CA PHE A 114 1.48 7.04 17.81
C PHE A 114 2.30 6.44 18.95
N THR A 115 1.72 6.33 20.15
CA THR A 115 2.44 5.85 21.34
C THR A 115 2.81 4.37 21.23
N GLY A 116 1.89 3.52 20.77
CA GLY A 116 2.15 2.09 20.61
C GLY A 116 3.26 1.79 19.61
N ALA A 117 3.30 2.50 18.48
CA ALA A 117 4.36 2.32 17.48
C ALA A 117 5.71 2.86 17.96
N VAL A 118 5.76 4.02 18.60
CA VAL A 118 7.00 4.58 19.19
C VAL A 118 7.62 3.61 20.20
N LEU A 119 6.80 3.07 21.10
CA LEU A 119 7.27 2.14 22.12
C LEU A 119 7.76 0.81 21.51
N ALA A 120 7.02 0.27 20.55
CA ALA A 120 7.37 -1.02 19.92
C ALA A 120 8.65 -0.92 19.06
N ILE A 121 8.76 0.13 18.22
CA ILE A 121 9.96 0.40 17.41
C ILE A 121 11.16 0.73 18.31
N GLY A 122 10.93 1.56 19.33
CA GLY A 122 11.95 1.95 20.30
C GLY A 122 12.54 0.77 21.05
N ALA A 123 11.72 -0.20 21.45
CA ALA A 123 12.19 -1.44 22.07
C ALA A 123 12.93 -2.38 21.11
N GLY A 124 13.03 -2.04 19.83
CA GLY A 124 13.83 -2.78 18.84
C GLY A 124 13.09 -3.85 18.06
N LEU A 125 11.78 -3.94 18.15
CA LEU A 125 11.02 -4.87 17.31
C LEU A 125 11.25 -4.58 15.82
N SER A 126 11.32 -5.64 14.99
CA SER A 126 11.56 -5.51 13.54
C SER A 126 10.28 -5.11 12.81
N ILE A 127 9.88 -3.86 12.99
CA ILE A 127 8.70 -3.21 12.39
C ILE A 127 9.07 -1.81 11.91
N GLY A 128 8.34 -1.32 10.91
CA GLY A 128 8.57 -0.02 10.29
C GLY A 128 7.58 1.05 10.77
N ARG A 129 7.96 2.30 10.57
CA ARG A 129 7.17 3.50 10.92
C ARG A 129 6.16 3.91 9.86
N GLU A 130 6.26 3.39 8.65
CA GLU A 130 5.55 3.85 7.46
C GLU A 130 4.05 3.52 7.51
N GLY A 131 3.71 2.28 7.84
CA GLY A 131 2.31 1.88 8.04
C GLY A 131 1.60 2.74 9.07
N PRO A 132 2.17 2.93 10.28
CA PRO A 132 1.67 3.89 11.26
C PRO A 132 1.53 5.31 10.70
N SER A 133 2.52 5.84 9.94
CA SER A 133 2.46 7.18 9.35
C SER A 133 1.31 7.35 8.37
N ILE A 134 1.04 6.34 7.53
CA ILE A 134 -0.12 6.32 6.61
C ILE A 134 -1.43 6.38 7.39
N GLN A 135 -1.56 5.60 8.47
CA GLN A 135 -2.78 5.61 9.29
C GLN A 135 -2.93 6.93 10.07
N LEU A 136 -1.84 7.45 10.64
CA LEU A 136 -1.85 8.76 11.32
C LEU A 136 -2.27 9.88 10.36
N GLY A 137 -1.70 9.90 9.16
CA GLY A 137 -2.07 10.86 8.12
C GLY A 137 -3.53 10.74 7.69
N ALA A 138 -4.02 9.51 7.48
CA ALA A 138 -5.43 9.25 7.18
C ALA A 138 -6.36 9.78 8.27
N LEU A 139 -6.00 9.57 9.55
CA LEU A 139 -6.74 10.08 10.70
C LEU A 139 -6.73 11.61 10.79
N VAL A 140 -5.62 12.25 10.42
CA VAL A 140 -5.53 13.72 10.33
C VAL A 140 -6.47 14.24 9.25
N GLY A 141 -6.45 13.65 8.04
CA GLY A 141 -7.35 14.02 6.95
C GLY A 141 -8.83 13.85 7.32
N LYS A 142 -9.16 12.73 7.97
CA LYS A 142 -10.50 12.47 8.50
C LYS A 142 -10.90 13.45 9.60
N GLY A 143 -9.99 13.75 10.53
CA GLY A 143 -10.22 14.71 11.62
C GLY A 143 -10.51 16.11 11.08
N TYR A 144 -9.73 16.54 10.09
CA TYR A 144 -9.96 17.81 9.38
C TYR A 144 -11.33 17.84 8.68
N ALA A 145 -11.67 16.76 7.95
CA ALA A 145 -12.96 16.68 7.25
C ALA A 145 -14.14 16.79 8.23
N ARG A 146 -14.08 16.12 9.37
CA ARG A 146 -15.13 16.17 10.40
C ARG A 146 -15.20 17.52 11.10
N ALA A 147 -14.06 18.12 11.45
CA ALA A 147 -14.01 19.45 12.05
C ALA A 147 -14.61 20.53 11.13
N THR A 148 -14.42 20.36 9.82
CA THR A 148 -14.96 21.28 8.79
C THR A 148 -16.31 20.84 8.21
N ARG A 149 -16.97 19.82 8.81
CA ARG A 149 -18.30 19.31 8.44
C ARG A 149 -18.44 18.97 6.96
N LYS A 150 -17.47 18.20 6.43
CA LYS A 150 -17.44 17.79 5.03
C LYS A 150 -18.43 16.66 4.72
N LEU A 151 -18.81 16.57 3.43
CA LEU A 151 -19.63 15.46 2.95
C LEU A 151 -18.84 14.14 3.02
N PRO A 152 -19.51 12.98 3.12
CA PRO A 152 -18.83 11.68 3.20
C PRO A 152 -17.86 11.39 2.05
N VAL A 153 -18.16 11.89 0.84
CA VAL A 153 -17.28 11.77 -0.33
C VAL A 153 -16.01 12.60 -0.16
N GLU A 154 -16.16 13.86 0.32
CA GLU A 154 -15.04 14.75 0.62
C GLU A 154 -14.21 14.19 1.80
N GLU A 155 -14.85 13.60 2.83
CA GLU A 155 -14.15 12.93 3.95
C GLU A 155 -13.24 11.80 3.44
N LYS A 156 -13.75 10.93 2.55
CA LYS A 156 -12.94 9.87 1.94
C LYS A 156 -11.75 10.40 1.14
N MET A 157 -11.96 11.46 0.38
CA MET A 157 -10.92 12.10 -0.42
C MET A 157 -9.83 12.72 0.47
N LEU A 158 -10.22 13.45 1.53
CA LEU A 158 -9.28 14.05 2.48
C LEU A 158 -8.55 13.01 3.33
N LEU A 159 -9.22 11.89 3.66
CA LEU A 159 -8.60 10.73 4.29
C LEU A 159 -7.49 10.14 3.38
N THR A 160 -7.76 10.03 2.08
CA THR A 160 -6.75 9.58 1.09
C THR A 160 -5.60 10.56 0.98
N CYS A 161 -5.89 11.87 0.89
CA CYS A 161 -4.87 12.92 0.89
C CYS A 161 -3.96 12.82 2.12
N GLY A 162 -4.57 12.62 3.30
CA GLY A 162 -3.82 12.41 4.54
C GLY A 162 -2.98 11.13 4.53
N ALA A 163 -3.52 10.03 4.02
CA ALA A 163 -2.79 8.76 3.94
C ALA A 163 -1.55 8.85 3.03
N GLY A 164 -1.69 9.42 1.82
CA GLY A 164 -0.57 9.68 0.92
C GLY A 164 0.45 10.65 1.52
N ALA A 165 -0.02 11.74 2.13
CA ALA A 165 0.81 12.70 2.84
C ALA A 165 1.58 12.07 4.01
N GLY A 166 0.98 11.08 4.68
CA GLY A 166 1.63 10.30 5.74
C GLY A 166 2.82 9.51 5.24
N LEU A 167 2.69 8.86 4.08
CA LEU A 167 3.81 8.17 3.43
C LEU A 167 4.89 9.17 2.96
N ALA A 168 4.46 10.25 2.30
CA ALA A 168 5.35 11.30 1.80
C ALA A 168 6.21 11.91 2.92
N GLY A 169 5.60 12.26 4.07
CA GLY A 169 6.31 12.81 5.21
C GLY A 169 7.24 11.81 5.90
N ALA A 170 6.92 10.51 5.86
CA ALA A 170 7.75 9.46 6.45
C ALA A 170 9.04 9.21 5.68
N PHE A 171 8.99 9.32 4.35
CA PHE A 171 10.08 8.96 3.43
C PHE A 171 10.67 10.11 2.62
N CYS A 172 10.18 11.33 2.79
CA CYS A 172 10.52 12.46 1.91
C CYS A 172 10.26 12.14 0.42
N ALA A 173 9.16 11.43 0.14
CA ALA A 173 8.84 10.88 -1.18
C ALA A 173 7.40 11.28 -1.61
N PRO A 174 7.19 12.51 -2.10
CA PRO A 174 5.87 13.05 -2.39
C PRO A 174 5.15 12.37 -3.56
N PHE A 175 5.86 12.04 -4.65
CA PHE A 175 5.27 11.34 -5.79
C PHE A 175 4.83 9.93 -5.41
N SER A 176 5.68 9.22 -4.67
CA SER A 176 5.37 7.87 -4.18
C SER A 176 4.16 7.86 -3.26
N GLY A 177 4.02 8.85 -2.38
CA GLY A 177 2.86 8.98 -1.51
C GLY A 177 1.55 9.13 -2.28
N ALA A 178 1.56 9.91 -3.36
CA ALA A 178 0.39 10.10 -4.20
C ALA A 178 0.07 8.86 -5.05
N VAL A 179 1.09 8.24 -5.66
CA VAL A 179 0.92 7.00 -6.45
C VAL A 179 0.46 5.85 -5.56
N PHE A 180 1.03 5.68 -4.37
CA PHE A 180 0.60 4.68 -3.39
C PHE A 180 -0.88 4.81 -3.02
N ALA A 181 -1.34 6.05 -2.82
CA ALA A 181 -2.74 6.31 -2.50
C ALA A 181 -3.70 5.87 -3.62
N LEU A 182 -3.28 5.97 -4.89
CA LEU A 182 -4.08 5.55 -6.05
C LEU A 182 -3.94 4.05 -6.34
N GLU A 183 -2.71 3.55 -6.39
CA GLU A 183 -2.39 2.17 -6.77
C GLU A 183 -2.81 1.17 -5.69
N GLU A 184 -2.51 1.48 -4.41
CA GLU A 184 -2.74 0.54 -3.32
C GLU A 184 -4.03 0.80 -2.54
N LEU A 185 -4.37 2.06 -2.20
CA LEU A 185 -5.53 2.34 -1.37
C LEU A 185 -6.83 2.39 -2.18
N HIS A 186 -6.84 3.11 -3.30
CA HIS A 186 -8.04 3.26 -4.15
C HIS A 186 -8.18 2.17 -5.20
N LYS A 187 -7.04 1.65 -5.71
CA LYS A 187 -6.98 0.75 -6.88
C LYS A 187 -7.68 1.34 -8.12
N ASN A 188 -7.69 2.67 -8.22
CA ASN A 188 -8.26 3.41 -9.34
C ASN A 188 -7.53 4.74 -9.51
N PHE A 189 -7.09 5.05 -10.74
CA PHE A 189 -6.36 6.27 -11.08
C PHE A 189 -7.36 7.36 -11.51
N SER A 190 -7.81 8.15 -10.53
CA SER A 190 -8.61 9.35 -10.78
C SER A 190 -7.71 10.60 -10.77
N VAL A 191 -7.78 11.42 -11.82
CA VAL A 191 -6.98 12.66 -11.92
C VAL A 191 -7.31 13.64 -10.77
N ASP A 192 -8.55 13.71 -10.35
CA ASP A 192 -8.98 14.62 -9.29
C ASP A 192 -8.45 14.20 -7.91
N VAL A 193 -8.41 12.91 -7.65
CA VAL A 193 -7.78 12.35 -6.44
C VAL A 193 -6.27 12.52 -6.52
N LEU A 194 -5.65 12.29 -7.69
CA LEU A 194 -4.21 12.46 -7.87
C LEU A 194 -3.75 13.88 -7.55
N VAL A 195 -4.40 14.92 -8.13
CA VAL A 195 -3.98 16.32 -7.96
C VAL A 195 -4.10 16.76 -6.50
N SER A 196 -5.20 16.44 -5.83
CA SER A 196 -5.40 16.83 -4.43
C SER A 196 -4.49 16.05 -3.48
N THR A 197 -4.24 14.74 -3.74
CA THR A 197 -3.32 13.92 -2.96
C THR A 197 -1.87 14.36 -3.18
N MET A 198 -1.48 14.68 -4.43
CA MET A 198 -0.16 15.22 -4.75
C MET A 198 0.11 16.52 -4.00
N ALA A 199 -0.86 17.44 -3.99
CA ALA A 199 -0.75 18.70 -3.24
C ALA A 199 -0.55 18.45 -1.74
N ALA A 200 -1.26 17.47 -1.17
CA ALA A 200 -1.09 17.08 0.22
C ALA A 200 0.28 16.45 0.48
N CYS A 201 0.75 15.58 -0.42
CA CYS A 201 2.05 14.92 -0.30
C CYS A 201 3.22 15.92 -0.38
N ILE A 202 3.17 16.86 -1.33
CA ILE A 202 4.18 17.92 -1.47
C ILE A 202 4.21 18.79 -0.21
N SER A 203 3.04 19.16 0.33
CA SER A 203 2.94 19.99 1.53
C SER A 203 3.48 19.26 2.78
N ALA A 204 3.21 17.96 2.92
CA ALA A 204 3.75 17.16 4.01
C ALA A 204 5.27 16.96 3.87
N ASN A 205 5.74 16.74 2.64
CA ASN A 205 7.17 16.64 2.36
C ASN A 205 7.91 17.95 2.64
N PHE A 206 7.30 19.10 2.33
CA PHE A 206 7.87 20.40 2.67
C PHE A 206 8.12 20.54 4.19
N VAL A 207 7.15 20.15 5.02
CA VAL A 207 7.31 20.15 6.48
C VAL A 207 8.40 19.16 6.92
N SER A 208 8.42 17.96 6.34
CA SER A 208 9.43 16.95 6.64
C SER A 208 10.83 17.41 6.25
N ALA A 209 10.99 17.99 5.06
CA ALA A 209 12.26 18.52 4.58
C ALA A 209 12.77 19.70 5.43
N TYR A 210 11.85 20.54 5.94
CA TYR A 210 12.22 21.62 6.87
C TYR A 210 12.79 21.08 8.21
N ILE A 211 12.30 19.93 8.67
CA ILE A 211 12.73 19.33 9.95
C ILE A 211 14.01 18.49 9.78
N PHE A 212 14.10 17.69 8.71
CA PHE A 212 15.12 16.65 8.53
C PHE A 212 16.15 16.94 7.44
N GLY A 213 15.97 18.04 6.69
CA GLY A 213 16.81 18.36 5.53
C GLY A 213 16.27 17.80 4.22
N LEU A 214 17.02 18.06 3.14
CA LEU A 214 16.68 17.67 1.77
C LEU A 214 17.39 16.38 1.31
N ASP A 215 18.23 15.81 2.16
CA ASP A 215 18.98 14.61 1.82
C ASP A 215 18.03 13.41 1.60
N PRO A 216 18.31 12.56 0.61
CA PRO A 216 17.55 11.32 0.41
C PRO A 216 17.59 10.44 1.68
N VAL A 217 16.51 9.70 1.91
CA VAL A 217 16.40 8.82 3.09
C VAL A 217 17.50 7.76 3.08
N PHE A 218 17.81 7.21 1.91
CA PHE A 218 18.98 6.37 1.71
C PHE A 218 20.03 7.13 0.89
N ASN A 219 20.98 7.74 1.59
CA ASN A 219 22.12 8.38 0.94
C ASN A 219 23.12 7.31 0.49
N LEU A 220 22.84 6.72 -0.68
CA LEU A 220 23.67 5.68 -1.29
C LEU A 220 24.51 6.30 -2.39
N SER A 221 25.83 6.23 -2.25
CA SER A 221 26.74 6.60 -3.35
C SER A 221 26.68 5.50 -4.42
N ILE A 222 26.11 5.80 -5.58
CA ILE A 222 26.00 4.89 -6.73
C ILE A 222 26.82 5.48 -7.88
N PRO A 223 28.14 5.25 -7.90
CA PRO A 223 29.04 5.92 -8.85
C PRO A 223 28.89 5.35 -10.27
N ASN A 224 28.57 4.09 -10.41
CA ASN A 224 28.62 3.38 -11.68
C ASN A 224 27.23 2.86 -12.07
N ARG A 225 26.92 2.87 -13.38
CA ARG A 225 25.71 2.25 -13.94
C ARG A 225 26.03 0.83 -14.36
N LEU A 226 25.10 -0.08 -14.12
CA LEU A 226 25.20 -1.44 -14.63
C LEU A 226 25.19 -1.39 -16.17
N PRO A 227 26.17 -2.00 -16.88
CA PRO A 227 26.20 -2.05 -18.33
C PRO A 227 24.99 -2.80 -18.90
N LEU A 228 24.45 -2.34 -20.05
CA LEU A 228 23.27 -2.98 -20.68
C LEU A 228 23.46 -4.47 -20.97
N LYS A 229 24.69 -4.88 -21.31
CA LYS A 229 25.03 -6.29 -21.54
C LYS A 229 24.80 -7.19 -20.32
N GLU A 230 24.74 -6.63 -19.12
CA GLU A 230 24.54 -7.35 -17.86
C GLU A 230 23.06 -7.38 -17.41
N TYR A 231 22.14 -6.78 -18.17
CA TYR A 231 20.72 -6.70 -17.80
C TYR A 231 20.01 -8.05 -17.72
N TRP A 232 20.56 -9.09 -18.30
CA TRP A 232 20.08 -10.46 -18.13
C TRP A 232 20.07 -10.90 -16.66
N ILE A 233 20.99 -10.38 -15.82
CA ILE A 233 21.06 -10.65 -14.39
C ILE A 233 19.82 -10.10 -13.69
N LEU A 234 19.30 -8.95 -14.15
CA LEU A 234 18.08 -8.33 -13.61
C LEU A 234 16.86 -9.23 -13.82
N LEU A 235 16.80 -9.98 -14.92
CA LEU A 235 15.72 -10.95 -15.16
C LEU A 235 15.76 -12.07 -14.12
N ILE A 236 16.93 -12.65 -13.87
CA ILE A 236 17.12 -13.71 -12.85
C ILE A 236 16.78 -13.17 -11.48
N MET A 237 17.29 -11.99 -11.16
CA MET A 237 17.03 -11.34 -9.87
C MET A 237 15.54 -11.06 -9.68
N GLY A 238 14.84 -10.56 -10.70
CA GLY A 238 13.41 -10.31 -10.68
C GLY A 238 12.60 -11.58 -10.41
N VAL A 239 12.93 -12.68 -11.09
CA VAL A 239 12.28 -13.99 -10.87
C VAL A 239 12.49 -14.47 -9.43
N LEU A 240 13.73 -14.42 -8.93
CA LEU A 240 14.04 -14.86 -7.57
C LEU A 240 13.28 -14.01 -6.52
N LEU A 241 13.26 -12.68 -6.69
CA LEU A 241 12.57 -11.78 -5.77
C LEU A 241 11.05 -12.00 -5.79
N GLY A 242 10.46 -12.29 -6.96
CA GLY A 242 9.06 -12.67 -7.08
C GLY A 242 8.71 -13.93 -6.27
N LEU A 243 9.54 -14.98 -6.38
CA LEU A 243 9.39 -16.20 -5.59
C LEU A 243 9.59 -15.98 -4.09
N LEU A 244 10.59 -15.17 -3.70
CA LEU A 244 10.82 -14.80 -2.31
C LEU A 244 9.68 -13.99 -1.73
N GLY A 245 9.03 -13.14 -2.53
CA GLY A 245 7.82 -12.41 -2.15
C GLY A 245 6.68 -13.35 -1.76
N ASN A 246 6.46 -14.42 -2.54
CA ASN A 246 5.48 -15.44 -2.22
C ASN A 246 5.81 -16.13 -0.89
N ILE A 247 7.06 -16.55 -0.70
CA ILE A 247 7.52 -17.16 0.56
C ILE A 247 7.28 -16.21 1.74
N TYR A 248 7.60 -14.91 1.58
CA TYR A 248 7.39 -13.90 2.61
C TYR A 248 5.92 -13.77 2.99
N ASN A 249 5.01 -13.60 2.02
CA ASN A 249 3.58 -13.44 2.27
C ASN A 249 3.00 -14.67 2.99
N ASN A 250 3.36 -15.87 2.55
CA ASN A 250 2.92 -17.11 3.17
C ASN A 250 3.46 -17.25 4.61
N LEU A 251 4.74 -16.95 4.85
CA LEU A 251 5.35 -16.99 6.18
C LEU A 251 4.68 -15.97 7.11
N MET A 252 4.45 -14.76 6.64
CA MET A 252 3.79 -13.69 7.41
C MET A 252 2.37 -14.09 7.80
N MET A 253 1.59 -14.62 6.86
CA MET A 253 0.22 -15.08 7.14
C MET A 253 0.21 -16.29 8.09
N LYS A 254 1.18 -17.20 7.97
CA LYS A 254 1.35 -18.33 8.90
C LYS A 254 1.69 -17.85 10.32
N ALA A 255 2.62 -16.90 10.44
CA ALA A 255 2.97 -16.28 11.72
C ALA A 255 1.72 -15.65 12.37
N LEU A 256 0.98 -14.84 11.63
CA LEU A 256 -0.24 -14.20 12.11
C LEU A 256 -1.29 -15.21 12.59
N ARG A 257 -1.51 -16.31 11.85
CA ARG A 257 -2.45 -17.39 12.25
C ARG A 257 -1.99 -18.10 13.52
N THR A 258 -0.67 -18.27 13.70
CA THR A 258 -0.09 -18.89 14.91
C THR A 258 -0.32 -17.98 16.12
N TYR A 259 -0.10 -16.67 15.97
CA TYR A 259 -0.30 -15.69 17.03
C TYR A 259 -1.78 -15.50 17.41
N ASP A 260 -2.72 -15.77 16.49
CA ASP A 260 -4.17 -15.72 16.80
C ASP A 260 -4.59 -16.75 17.86
N LYS A 261 -3.84 -17.84 17.99
CA LYS A 261 -4.07 -18.88 19.00
C LYS A 261 -3.56 -18.50 20.39
N LEU A 262 -2.75 -17.45 20.49
CA LEU A 262 -2.15 -17.00 21.74
C LEU A 262 -2.97 -15.87 22.38
N PRO A 263 -3.10 -15.81 23.70
CA PRO A 263 -3.65 -14.65 24.37
C PRO A 263 -2.75 -13.42 24.10
N LYS A 264 -3.36 -12.26 23.88
CA LYS A 264 -2.65 -11.02 23.49
C LYS A 264 -1.40 -10.68 24.35
N PRO A 265 -1.46 -10.77 25.71
CA PRO A 265 -0.29 -10.46 26.51
C PRO A 265 0.88 -11.43 26.25
N LEU A 266 0.58 -12.72 26.03
CA LEU A 266 1.60 -13.71 25.70
C LEU A 266 2.18 -13.49 24.30
N ALA A 267 1.33 -13.15 23.31
CA ALA A 267 1.75 -12.83 21.96
C ALA A 267 2.75 -11.66 21.91
N ILE A 268 2.45 -10.58 22.64
CA ILE A 268 3.34 -9.41 22.76
C ILE A 268 4.60 -9.80 23.55
N GLY A 269 4.45 -10.49 24.69
CA GLY A 269 5.56 -10.93 25.52
C GLY A 269 6.61 -11.75 24.75
N VAL A 270 6.19 -12.71 23.93
CA VAL A 270 7.09 -13.53 23.10
C VAL A 270 7.90 -12.67 22.13
N ALA A 271 7.29 -11.68 21.47
CA ALA A 271 7.99 -10.81 20.56
C ALA A 271 9.05 -9.96 21.26
N PHE A 272 8.76 -9.45 22.47
CA PHE A 272 9.70 -8.64 23.25
C PHE A 272 10.81 -9.49 23.87
N VAL A 273 10.54 -10.71 24.31
CA VAL A 273 11.57 -11.66 24.75
C VAL A 273 12.53 -11.99 23.59
N LEU A 274 11.98 -12.24 22.39
CA LEU A 274 12.82 -12.45 21.22
C LEU A 274 13.64 -11.20 20.86
N ALA A 275 13.06 -10.00 21.03
CA ALA A 275 13.83 -8.77 20.84
C ALA A 275 15.04 -8.69 21.79
N ILE A 276 14.91 -9.11 23.05
CA ILE A 276 16.05 -9.20 23.98
C ILE A 276 17.08 -10.21 23.45
N VAL A 277 16.66 -11.38 22.99
CA VAL A 277 17.58 -12.37 22.40
C VAL A 277 18.33 -11.79 21.19
N VAL A 278 17.60 -11.10 20.30
CA VAL A 278 18.21 -10.44 19.13
C VAL A 278 19.15 -9.29 19.56
N MET A 279 18.82 -8.53 20.61
CA MET A 279 19.74 -7.52 21.19
C MET A 279 21.06 -8.14 21.66
N LEU A 280 21.01 -9.33 22.25
CA LEU A 280 22.18 -10.02 22.77
C LEU A 280 23.08 -10.60 21.67
N PHE A 281 22.46 -11.21 20.66
CA PHE A 281 23.22 -11.96 19.65
C PHE A 281 23.42 -11.19 18.34
N MET A 282 22.45 -10.39 17.89
CA MET A 282 22.47 -9.73 16.58
C MET A 282 21.82 -8.35 16.60
N PRO A 283 22.39 -7.36 17.32
CA PRO A 283 21.77 -6.04 17.50
C PRO A 283 21.51 -5.31 16.19
N GLN A 284 22.19 -5.64 15.10
CA GLN A 284 21.97 -5.08 13.77
C GLN A 284 20.59 -5.45 13.18
N ALA A 285 19.97 -6.56 13.64
CA ALA A 285 18.65 -6.98 13.17
C ALA A 285 17.49 -6.22 13.83
N LEU A 286 17.77 -5.39 14.84
CA LEU A 286 16.75 -4.60 15.54
C LEU A 286 16.17 -3.49 14.70
N GLY A 287 14.94 -3.10 15.03
CA GLY A 287 14.22 -1.99 14.40
C GLY A 287 13.97 -2.19 12.90
N GLY A 288 13.74 -1.11 12.19
CA GLY A 288 13.50 -1.13 10.74
C GLY A 288 14.69 -1.59 9.91
N GLY A 289 15.94 -1.40 10.39
CA GLY A 289 17.18 -1.80 9.70
C GLY A 289 17.70 -0.78 8.68
N HIS A 290 17.31 0.49 8.81
CA HIS A 290 17.71 1.56 7.88
C HIS A 290 19.25 1.68 7.73
N SER A 291 20.00 1.66 8.83
CA SER A 291 21.47 1.75 8.82
C SER A 291 22.16 0.57 8.13
N VAL A 292 21.52 -0.61 8.14
CA VAL A 292 22.07 -1.82 7.52
C VAL A 292 22.09 -1.70 6.00
N VAL A 293 21.10 -1.06 5.40
CA VAL A 293 21.04 -0.84 3.94
C VAL A 293 22.28 -0.09 3.46
N GLY A 294 22.66 1.00 4.16
CA GLY A 294 23.86 1.75 3.85
C GLY A 294 25.15 0.92 4.03
N GLN A 295 25.25 0.13 5.10
CA GLN A 295 26.41 -0.74 5.33
C GLN A 295 26.57 -1.80 4.22
N ILE A 296 25.47 -2.39 3.73
CA ILE A 296 25.51 -3.36 2.63
C ILE A 296 25.91 -2.66 1.33
N ALA A 297 25.28 -1.53 1.01
CA ALA A 297 25.54 -0.80 -0.24
C ALA A 297 27.00 -0.32 -0.37
N HIS A 298 27.62 0.05 0.76
CA HIS A 298 29.03 0.46 0.80
C HIS A 298 30.01 -0.71 1.01
N ALA A 299 29.58 -1.95 0.93
CA ALA A 299 30.38 -3.15 1.21
C ALA A 299 31.05 -3.16 2.61
N GLN A 300 30.44 -2.46 3.57
CA GLN A 300 30.96 -2.34 4.94
C GLN A 300 30.23 -3.27 5.93
N PHE A 301 29.30 -4.06 5.43
CA PHE A 301 28.52 -4.96 6.29
C PHE A 301 29.42 -6.03 6.91
N LYS A 302 29.42 -6.07 8.25
CA LYS A 302 30.10 -7.09 9.04
C LYS A 302 29.09 -7.63 10.03
N LEU A 303 28.85 -8.94 9.98
CA LEU A 303 28.01 -9.61 10.95
C LEU A 303 28.69 -9.59 12.32
N GLY A 304 28.13 -8.83 13.26
CA GLY A 304 28.60 -8.77 14.65
C GLY A 304 27.71 -9.59 15.56
N PHE A 305 28.29 -10.50 16.33
CA PHE A 305 27.60 -11.18 17.42
C PHE A 305 27.82 -10.39 18.71
N GLY A 306 26.78 -9.72 19.22
CA GLY A 306 26.85 -8.77 20.34
C GLY A 306 27.71 -9.23 21.51
N ILE A 307 27.29 -10.20 22.32
CA ILE A 307 28.05 -10.68 23.48
C ILE A 307 29.30 -11.46 23.08
N LEU A 308 29.28 -12.18 21.96
CA LEU A 308 30.36 -13.10 21.58
C LEU A 308 31.57 -12.37 20.97
N ASN A 309 31.46 -11.08 20.67
CA ASN A 309 32.51 -10.22 20.08
C ASN A 309 33.39 -10.91 19.01
N ASN A 310 33.00 -12.10 18.61
CA ASN A 310 33.65 -12.92 17.61
C ASN A 310 33.06 -12.59 16.24
N LYS A 311 33.85 -11.94 15.41
CA LYS A 311 33.59 -11.90 13.98
C LYS A 311 33.55 -13.35 13.50
N ILE A 312 32.41 -13.83 12.99
CA ILE A 312 32.43 -15.08 12.24
C ILE A 312 33.37 -14.82 11.07
N GLY A 313 34.41 -15.60 10.94
CA GLY A 313 35.29 -15.62 9.77
C GLY A 313 34.60 -16.18 8.51
N ALA A 314 33.26 -16.19 8.51
CA ALA A 314 32.43 -16.55 7.36
C ALA A 314 32.54 -15.46 6.32
N GLY A 315 32.64 -15.85 5.06
CA GLY A 315 32.61 -14.92 3.94
C GLY A 315 31.36 -14.04 3.98
N ILE A 316 31.43 -12.86 3.36
CA ILE A 316 30.37 -11.85 3.39
C ILE A 316 29.01 -12.39 2.90
N LEU A 317 29.02 -13.29 1.89
CA LEU A 317 27.82 -13.95 1.37
C LEU A 317 27.10 -14.78 2.43
N VAL A 318 27.86 -15.62 3.17
CA VAL A 318 27.28 -16.45 4.26
C VAL A 318 26.71 -15.56 5.36
N SER A 319 27.40 -14.47 5.69
CA SER A 319 26.95 -13.49 6.68
C SER A 319 25.64 -12.82 6.29
N LEU A 320 25.48 -12.44 5.00
CA LEU A 320 24.25 -11.86 4.47
C LEU A 320 23.09 -12.87 4.46
N ILE A 321 23.35 -14.13 4.12
CA ILE A 321 22.32 -15.19 4.13
C ILE A 321 21.82 -15.44 5.56
N ILE A 322 22.72 -15.57 6.54
CA ILE A 322 22.33 -15.75 7.95
C ILE A 322 21.51 -14.55 8.42
N PHE A 323 21.96 -13.34 8.09
CA PHE A 323 21.27 -12.11 8.47
C PHE A 323 19.88 -12.02 7.83
N PHE A 324 19.73 -12.41 6.56
CA PHE A 324 18.43 -12.50 5.87
C PHE A 324 17.45 -13.40 6.62
N ILE A 325 17.88 -14.61 6.98
CA ILE A 325 17.02 -15.60 7.68
C ILE A 325 16.59 -15.07 9.04
N VAL A 326 17.53 -14.52 9.83
CA VAL A 326 17.23 -13.95 11.16
C VAL A 326 16.27 -12.77 11.03
N LYS A 327 16.53 -11.84 10.10
CA LYS A 327 15.70 -10.65 9.87
C LYS A 327 14.30 -11.03 9.41
N LEU A 328 14.18 -12.02 8.53
CA LEU A 328 12.91 -12.54 8.03
C LEU A 328 12.05 -13.12 9.17
N ILE A 329 12.63 -14.01 9.98
CA ILE A 329 11.94 -14.66 11.10
C ILE A 329 11.57 -13.61 12.17
N PHE A 330 12.51 -12.75 12.52
CA PHE A 330 12.28 -11.72 13.55
C PHE A 330 11.21 -10.69 13.11
N SER A 331 11.17 -10.32 11.83
CA SER A 331 10.13 -9.46 11.28
C SER A 331 8.76 -10.14 11.33
N ALA A 332 8.68 -11.42 10.95
CA ALA A 332 7.43 -12.18 10.99
C ALA A 332 6.88 -12.32 12.43
N ILE A 333 7.75 -12.56 13.42
CA ILE A 333 7.38 -12.68 14.83
C ILE A 333 6.98 -11.31 15.38
N SER A 334 7.76 -10.25 15.10
CA SER A 334 7.47 -8.90 15.56
C SER A 334 6.12 -8.40 15.07
N PHE A 335 5.84 -8.53 13.78
CA PHE A 335 4.57 -8.13 13.19
C PHE A 335 3.42 -9.06 13.61
N GLY A 336 3.67 -10.36 13.70
CA GLY A 336 2.72 -11.38 14.12
C GLY A 336 2.12 -11.13 15.49
N SER A 337 2.89 -10.55 16.41
CA SER A 337 2.45 -10.23 17.79
C SER A 337 1.27 -9.23 17.86
N GLY A 338 0.98 -8.54 16.75
CA GLY A 338 -0.13 -7.57 16.68
C GLY A 338 0.18 -6.22 17.31
N VAL A 339 1.44 -5.89 17.55
CA VAL A 339 1.87 -4.54 17.97
C VAL A 339 1.62 -3.52 16.86
N ALA A 340 1.55 -2.23 17.23
CA ALA A 340 1.45 -1.14 16.27
C ALA A 340 2.77 -0.98 15.50
N GLY A 341 2.78 -1.24 14.21
CA GLY A 341 3.97 -1.12 13.36
C GLY A 341 3.76 -1.68 11.97
N GLY A 342 4.54 -1.22 10.99
CA GLY A 342 4.45 -1.62 9.58
C GLY A 342 5.46 -2.72 9.22
N ILE A 343 5.21 -3.37 8.09
CA ILE A 343 6.13 -4.36 7.48
C ILE A 343 6.98 -3.74 6.37
N PHE A 344 6.71 -2.50 6.00
CA PHE A 344 7.22 -1.84 4.81
C PHE A 344 8.76 -1.71 4.82
N LEU A 345 9.35 -1.04 5.82
CA LEU A 345 10.80 -0.92 5.90
C LEU A 345 11.51 -2.27 6.09
N PRO A 346 11.06 -3.19 6.96
CA PRO A 346 11.64 -4.53 7.04
C PRO A 346 11.69 -5.28 5.72
N LEU A 347 10.64 -5.18 4.87
CA LEU A 347 10.65 -5.83 3.56
C LEU A 347 11.65 -5.20 2.59
N LEU A 348 11.83 -3.87 2.63
CA LEU A 348 12.85 -3.18 1.84
C LEU A 348 14.26 -3.62 2.24
N VAL A 349 14.49 -3.77 3.54
CA VAL A 349 15.78 -4.27 4.08
C VAL A 349 16.04 -5.71 3.62
N LEU A 350 15.03 -6.58 3.64
CA LEU A 350 15.17 -7.94 3.10
C LEU A 350 15.54 -7.91 1.61
N GLY A 351 14.90 -7.04 0.84
CA GLY A 351 15.26 -6.81 -0.56
C GLY A 351 16.70 -6.31 -0.72
N ALA A 352 17.12 -5.36 0.11
CA ALA A 352 18.48 -4.84 0.12
C ALA A 352 19.53 -5.94 0.42
N ILE A 353 19.24 -6.85 1.34
CA ILE A 353 20.12 -7.97 1.65
C ILE A 353 20.25 -8.91 0.45
N VAL A 354 19.13 -9.26 -0.20
CA VAL A 354 19.16 -10.10 -1.41
C VAL A 354 19.94 -9.40 -2.52
N GLY A 355 19.71 -8.09 -2.71
CA GLY A 355 20.50 -7.27 -3.63
C GLY A 355 21.99 -7.29 -3.32
N GLY A 356 22.35 -7.16 -2.04
CA GLY A 356 23.74 -7.27 -1.59
C GLY A 356 24.37 -8.63 -1.88
N ILE A 357 23.60 -9.73 -1.73
CA ILE A 357 24.06 -11.09 -2.10
C ILE A 357 24.35 -11.16 -3.60
N PHE A 358 23.45 -10.64 -4.45
CA PHE A 358 23.66 -10.60 -5.90
C PHE A 358 24.86 -9.73 -6.29
N GLY A 359 25.00 -8.55 -5.69
CA GLY A 359 26.10 -7.65 -5.96
C GLY A 359 27.46 -8.23 -5.60
N GLU A 360 27.53 -8.88 -4.42
CA GLU A 360 28.76 -9.54 -3.98
C GLU A 360 29.08 -10.77 -4.83
N ALA A 361 28.11 -11.60 -5.19
CA ALA A 361 28.30 -12.73 -6.08
C ALA A 361 28.75 -12.27 -7.48
N TYR A 362 28.18 -11.21 -8.00
CA TYR A 362 28.60 -10.61 -9.27
C TYR A 362 30.04 -10.14 -9.24
N ASN A 363 30.46 -9.45 -8.18
CA ASN A 363 31.83 -8.97 -8.03
C ASN A 363 32.84 -10.13 -7.95
N GLN A 364 32.49 -11.20 -7.26
CA GLN A 364 33.36 -12.40 -7.15
C GLN A 364 33.53 -13.13 -8.49
N ILE A 365 32.48 -13.18 -9.31
CA ILE A 365 32.50 -13.85 -10.62
C ILE A 365 33.26 -13.01 -11.65
N ASN A 366 33.02 -11.71 -11.71
CA ASN A 366 33.57 -10.87 -12.77
C ASN A 366 34.95 -10.29 -12.45
N GLY A 367 35.45 -10.42 -11.19
CA GLY A 367 36.75 -9.91 -10.78
C GLY A 367 36.88 -8.37 -10.97
N SER A 368 35.76 -7.66 -11.09
CA SER A 368 35.74 -6.24 -11.36
C SER A 368 36.07 -5.42 -10.11
N ASN A 369 36.97 -4.44 -10.24
CA ASN A 369 37.19 -3.43 -9.20
C ASN A 369 36.00 -2.44 -9.09
N GLU A 370 35.04 -2.50 -9.99
CA GLU A 370 33.86 -1.65 -10.00
C GLU A 370 32.78 -2.24 -9.12
N LEU A 371 32.43 -1.50 -8.10
CA LEU A 371 31.46 -1.93 -7.09
C LEU A 371 30.03 -1.61 -7.56
N TYR A 372 29.32 -2.63 -8.03
CA TYR A 372 27.88 -2.52 -8.37
C TYR A 372 26.95 -2.93 -7.22
N ILE A 373 27.46 -3.14 -6.01
CA ILE A 373 26.68 -3.63 -4.87
C ILE A 373 25.51 -2.68 -4.57
N ALA A 374 25.75 -1.36 -4.56
CA ALA A 374 24.71 -0.37 -4.32
C ALA A 374 23.58 -0.44 -5.35
N ASN A 375 23.91 -0.68 -6.63
CA ASN A 375 22.91 -0.87 -7.69
C ASN A 375 22.03 -2.11 -7.40
N PHE A 376 22.65 -3.25 -7.11
CA PHE A 376 21.90 -4.46 -6.80
C PHE A 376 21.06 -4.33 -5.52
N VAL A 377 21.54 -3.58 -4.52
CA VAL A 377 20.78 -3.27 -3.29
C VAL A 377 19.47 -2.57 -3.63
N ILE A 378 19.49 -1.50 -4.44
CA ILE A 378 18.26 -0.79 -4.81
C ILE A 378 17.34 -1.64 -5.71
N PHE A 379 17.90 -2.47 -6.59
CA PHE A 379 17.14 -3.41 -7.41
C PHE A 379 16.46 -4.47 -6.54
N GLY A 380 17.14 -4.96 -5.49
CA GLY A 380 16.57 -5.87 -4.52
C GLY A 380 15.42 -5.26 -3.74
N MET A 381 15.56 -4.00 -3.32
CA MET A 381 14.52 -3.28 -2.59
C MET A 381 13.24 -3.15 -3.43
N VAL A 382 13.34 -2.71 -4.69
CA VAL A 382 12.16 -2.53 -5.56
C VAL A 382 11.50 -3.86 -5.90
N GLY A 383 12.29 -4.91 -6.21
CA GLY A 383 11.74 -6.21 -6.56
C GLY A 383 10.99 -6.85 -5.40
N MET A 384 11.58 -6.84 -4.20
CA MET A 384 10.92 -7.38 -3.01
C MET A 384 9.65 -6.63 -2.65
N PHE A 385 9.66 -5.28 -2.78
CA PHE A 385 8.48 -4.45 -2.58
C PHE A 385 7.37 -4.79 -3.57
N SER A 386 7.69 -4.79 -4.86
CA SER A 386 6.73 -5.05 -5.94
C SER A 386 6.07 -6.43 -5.82
N ALA A 387 6.86 -7.46 -5.45
CA ALA A 387 6.37 -8.81 -5.28
C ALA A 387 5.46 -8.98 -4.05
N ILE A 388 5.79 -8.34 -2.92
CA ILE A 388 5.05 -8.49 -1.66
C ILE A 388 3.80 -7.61 -1.63
N VAL A 389 3.95 -6.34 -2.01
CA VAL A 389 2.88 -5.34 -1.92
C VAL A 389 1.94 -5.40 -3.12
N GLY A 390 2.43 -5.82 -4.29
CA GLY A 390 1.64 -5.84 -5.52
C GLY A 390 1.40 -4.44 -6.11
N ALA A 391 2.30 -3.48 -5.83
CA ALA A 391 2.24 -2.09 -6.26
C ALA A 391 3.58 -1.67 -6.92
N PRO A 392 3.87 -2.16 -8.14
CA PRO A 392 5.17 -1.94 -8.79
C PRO A 392 5.44 -0.47 -9.10
N ALA A 393 4.44 0.31 -9.55
CA ALA A 393 4.65 1.73 -9.85
C ALA A 393 5.06 2.51 -8.58
N THR A 394 4.37 2.27 -7.47
CA THR A 394 4.75 2.83 -6.16
C THR A 394 6.17 2.44 -5.76
N GLY A 395 6.53 1.16 -5.88
CA GLY A 395 7.86 0.67 -5.50
C GLY A 395 8.98 1.32 -6.29
N ILE A 396 8.82 1.40 -7.61
CA ILE A 396 9.81 2.01 -8.52
C ILE A 396 10.03 3.48 -8.18
N ILE A 397 8.94 4.25 -8.08
CA ILE A 397 9.01 5.69 -7.78
C ILE A 397 9.57 5.91 -6.36
N LEU A 398 9.13 5.10 -5.39
CA LEU A 398 9.56 5.22 -4.00
C LEU A 398 11.07 5.02 -3.85
N ILE A 399 11.62 3.94 -4.41
CA ILE A 399 13.05 3.69 -4.29
C ILE A 399 13.85 4.78 -5.02
N THR A 400 13.35 5.26 -6.15
CA THR A 400 13.96 6.38 -6.88
C THR A 400 13.98 7.66 -6.02
N GLU A 401 12.87 8.03 -5.36
CA GLU A 401 12.81 9.21 -4.49
C GLU A 401 13.65 9.03 -3.21
N MET A 402 13.59 7.84 -2.59
CA MET A 402 14.33 7.56 -1.35
C MET A 402 15.85 7.54 -1.54
N THR A 403 16.33 7.21 -2.72
CA THR A 403 17.77 7.16 -3.06
C THR A 403 18.23 8.43 -3.77
N GLY A 404 17.32 9.21 -4.33
CA GLY A 404 17.62 10.37 -5.16
C GLY A 404 18.28 10.03 -6.51
N ASP A 405 18.28 8.74 -6.90
CA ASP A 405 18.95 8.26 -8.10
C ASP A 405 17.96 7.95 -9.22
N LEU A 406 17.89 8.86 -10.19
CA LEU A 406 17.15 8.68 -11.44
C LEU A 406 17.90 7.85 -12.48
N GLN A 407 19.22 7.68 -12.34
CA GLN A 407 20.04 7.01 -13.36
C GLN A 407 19.74 5.52 -13.46
N ASN A 408 19.33 4.92 -12.35
CA ASN A 408 18.95 3.51 -12.25
C ASN A 408 17.45 3.28 -12.44
N PHE A 409 16.68 4.28 -12.90
CA PHE A 409 15.22 4.15 -13.05
C PHE A 409 14.83 2.99 -13.98
N PHE A 410 15.49 2.85 -15.14
CA PHE A 410 15.18 1.78 -16.10
C PHE A 410 15.45 0.36 -15.54
N PRO A 411 16.61 0.04 -14.94
CA PRO A 411 16.81 -1.22 -14.21
C PRO A 411 15.76 -1.47 -13.09
N LEU A 412 15.38 -0.44 -12.33
CA LEU A 412 14.34 -0.55 -11.30
C LEU A 412 12.99 -0.98 -11.89
N VAL A 413 12.62 -0.41 -13.05
CA VAL A 413 11.39 -0.80 -13.77
C VAL A 413 11.44 -2.27 -14.17
N ILE A 414 12.55 -2.75 -14.73
CA ILE A 414 12.71 -4.14 -15.17
C ILE A 414 12.52 -5.09 -13.98
N VAL A 415 13.30 -4.90 -12.91
CA VAL A 415 13.24 -5.80 -11.74
C VAL A 415 11.89 -5.73 -11.05
N GLY A 416 11.34 -4.52 -10.87
CA GLY A 416 10.05 -4.31 -10.23
C GLY A 416 8.90 -4.99 -10.97
N LEU A 417 8.83 -4.83 -12.30
CA LEU A 417 7.77 -5.46 -13.11
C LEU A 417 7.92 -6.98 -13.17
N ILE A 418 9.14 -7.50 -13.36
CA ILE A 418 9.35 -8.95 -13.41
C ILE A 418 8.99 -9.59 -12.08
N SER A 419 9.43 -9.01 -10.96
CA SER A 419 9.11 -9.51 -9.63
C SER A 419 7.60 -9.51 -9.37
N TYR A 420 6.90 -8.45 -9.78
CA TYR A 420 5.45 -8.35 -9.68
C TYR A 420 4.75 -9.43 -10.51
N ILE A 421 5.14 -9.59 -11.80
CA ILE A 421 4.54 -10.59 -12.70
C ILE A 421 4.75 -12.00 -12.17
N VAL A 422 5.97 -12.33 -11.70
CA VAL A 422 6.27 -13.65 -11.13
C VAL A 422 5.46 -13.92 -9.87
N ALA A 423 5.32 -12.92 -8.98
CA ALA A 423 4.50 -13.04 -7.78
C ALA A 423 3.01 -13.27 -8.14
N ASP A 424 2.49 -12.55 -9.13
CA ASP A 424 1.10 -12.67 -9.60
C ASP A 424 0.85 -14.04 -10.25
N VAL A 425 1.70 -14.48 -11.17
CA VAL A 425 1.61 -15.79 -11.84
C VAL A 425 1.72 -16.95 -10.83
N THR A 426 2.50 -16.81 -9.76
CA THR A 426 2.60 -17.81 -8.70
C THR A 426 1.42 -17.79 -7.72
N GLY A 427 0.39 -16.97 -7.98
CA GLY A 427 -0.84 -16.91 -7.21
C GLY A 427 -0.70 -16.20 -5.86
N THR A 428 0.27 -15.30 -5.72
CA THR A 428 0.50 -14.55 -4.50
C THR A 428 -0.43 -13.33 -4.46
N SER A 429 -1.37 -13.33 -3.53
CA SER A 429 -2.16 -12.11 -3.26
C SER A 429 -1.31 -11.04 -2.56
N PRO A 430 -1.48 -9.74 -2.89
CA PRO A 430 -0.81 -8.65 -2.22
C PRO A 430 -1.00 -8.69 -0.70
N ILE A 431 0.07 -8.43 0.06
CA ILE A 431 0.05 -8.59 1.52
C ILE A 431 -1.03 -7.74 2.21
N TYR A 432 -1.28 -6.52 1.73
CA TYR A 432 -2.28 -5.65 2.37
C TYR A 432 -3.72 -6.07 2.06
N ASP A 433 -3.97 -6.78 0.96
CA ASP A 433 -5.27 -7.40 0.69
C ASP A 433 -5.47 -8.62 1.59
N LEU A 434 -4.46 -9.48 1.75
CA LEU A 434 -4.50 -10.61 2.70
C LEU A 434 -4.75 -10.14 4.14
N LEU A 435 -4.11 -9.04 4.55
CA LEU A 435 -4.30 -8.47 5.88
C LEU A 435 -5.69 -7.83 6.03
N LEU A 436 -6.24 -7.24 4.95
CA LEU A 436 -7.60 -6.70 4.94
C LEU A 436 -8.63 -7.82 5.07
N ASP A 437 -8.51 -8.89 4.30
CA ASP A 437 -9.42 -10.05 4.37
C ASP A 437 -9.40 -10.67 5.76
N ARG A 438 -8.20 -10.78 6.36
CA ARG A 438 -8.06 -11.23 7.75
C ARG A 438 -8.72 -10.28 8.75
N LEU A 439 -8.59 -8.97 8.58
CA LEU A 439 -9.23 -7.98 9.46
C LEU A 439 -10.75 -8.13 9.40
N MET A 440 -11.31 -8.27 8.20
CA MET A 440 -12.75 -8.44 7.99
C MET A 440 -13.28 -9.78 8.51
N SER A 441 -12.48 -10.86 8.42
CA SER A 441 -12.89 -12.17 8.94
C SER A 441 -12.92 -12.20 10.48
N LYS A 442 -12.06 -11.44 11.17
CA LYS A 442 -12.07 -11.33 12.63
C LYS A 442 -13.26 -10.56 13.17
N ASP A 443 -13.68 -9.49 12.49
CA ASP A 443 -14.88 -8.73 12.88
C ASP A 443 -16.15 -9.61 12.82
N LYS A 444 -16.20 -10.55 11.87
CA LYS A 444 -17.29 -11.52 11.75
C LYS A 444 -17.32 -12.53 12.90
N SER A 445 -16.18 -12.92 13.44
CA SER A 445 -16.12 -13.90 14.55
C SER A 445 -16.63 -13.34 15.89
N VAL A 446 -16.72 -12.03 16.04
CA VAL A 446 -17.31 -11.35 17.21
C VAL A 446 -18.83 -11.20 17.07
N SER A 447 -19.36 -11.33 15.84
CA SER A 447 -20.79 -11.25 15.51
C SER A 447 -21.48 -12.62 15.40
N ASN A 448 -20.88 -13.70 15.87
CA ASN A 448 -21.49 -15.04 15.84
C ASN A 448 -22.66 -15.17 16.80
N ASN A 449 -23.81 -14.60 16.40
CA ASN A 449 -25.13 -15.02 16.84
C ASN A 449 -26.11 -14.94 15.65
N SER A 450 -25.91 -15.77 14.66
CA SER A 450 -26.95 -16.46 13.88
C SER A 450 -26.45 -16.91 12.51
N ILE A 451 -26.60 -18.18 12.20
CA ILE A 451 -26.45 -18.79 10.86
C ILE A 451 -27.34 -18.09 9.81
N GLU A 452 -28.43 -17.46 10.24
CA GLU A 452 -29.34 -16.68 9.40
C GLU A 452 -28.72 -15.37 8.88
N ASP A 453 -27.88 -14.69 9.67
CA ASP A 453 -27.16 -13.49 9.25
C ASP A 453 -26.04 -13.83 8.23
N GLU A 454 -25.44 -15.01 8.33
CA GLU A 454 -24.41 -15.51 7.40
C GLU A 454 -25.03 -15.79 6.02
N ILE A 455 -26.19 -16.43 5.97
CA ILE A 455 -26.92 -16.69 4.71
C ILE A 455 -27.43 -15.38 4.10
N ALA A 456 -27.96 -14.47 4.93
CA ALA A 456 -28.38 -13.15 4.47
C ALA A 456 -27.20 -12.30 3.99
N TYR A 457 -26.02 -12.43 4.62
CA TYR A 457 -24.78 -11.74 4.22
C TYR A 457 -24.19 -12.33 2.94
N GLN A 458 -24.12 -13.65 2.80
CA GLN A 458 -23.69 -14.31 1.55
C GLN A 458 -24.63 -13.97 0.39
N ASN A 459 -25.92 -13.86 0.65
CA ASN A 459 -26.89 -13.39 -0.35
C ASN A 459 -26.75 -11.89 -0.66
N ARG A 460 -26.34 -11.07 0.33
CA ARG A 460 -25.99 -9.64 0.12
C ARG A 460 -24.65 -9.49 -0.58
N LEU A 461 -23.66 -10.36 -0.33
CA LEU A 461 -22.38 -10.38 -1.05
C LEU A 461 -22.58 -10.86 -2.48
N LYS A 462 -23.38 -11.90 -2.74
CA LYS A 462 -23.77 -12.31 -4.09
C LYS A 462 -24.52 -11.20 -4.82
N LYS A 463 -25.37 -10.42 -4.14
CA LYS A 463 -26.00 -9.21 -4.69
C LYS A 463 -25.08 -7.99 -4.82
N ARG A 464 -23.99 -7.89 -4.03
CA ARG A 464 -22.98 -6.82 -4.12
C ARG A 464 -21.78 -7.16 -4.98
N ALA A 465 -21.53 -8.43 -5.23
CA ALA A 465 -20.36 -8.91 -5.97
C ALA A 465 -20.55 -8.94 -7.48
N SER A 466 -21.73 -8.60 -8.02
CA SER A 466 -21.79 -8.28 -9.44
C SER A 466 -21.21 -6.87 -9.61
N LYS A 467 -19.93 -6.77 -9.94
CA LYS A 467 -19.35 -5.57 -10.51
C LYS A 467 -20.30 -5.07 -11.57
N LYS A 468 -20.70 -3.81 -11.49
CA LYS A 468 -21.53 -3.19 -12.51
C LYS A 468 -20.62 -2.66 -13.60
N VAL A 469 -20.88 -3.05 -14.82
CA VAL A 469 -20.16 -2.63 -16.01
C VAL A 469 -21.07 -1.73 -16.85
N ILE A 470 -20.48 -0.72 -17.46
CA ILE A 470 -21.17 0.16 -18.40
C ILE A 470 -20.84 -0.35 -19.79
N ILE A 471 -21.88 -0.54 -20.60
CA ILE A 471 -21.80 -0.87 -22.03
C ILE A 471 -22.40 0.29 -22.81
N GLU A 472 -21.72 0.67 -23.85
CA GLU A 472 -22.08 1.79 -24.71
C GLU A 472 -22.37 1.26 -26.11
N SER A 473 -23.43 1.75 -26.75
CA SER A 473 -23.80 1.34 -28.12
C SER A 473 -24.41 2.49 -28.91
N ASP A 474 -23.92 2.68 -30.12
CA ASP A 474 -24.54 3.55 -31.12
C ASP A 474 -25.79 2.90 -31.70
N VAL A 475 -26.86 3.69 -31.91
CA VAL A 475 -28.10 3.23 -32.56
C VAL A 475 -28.05 3.61 -34.03
N TYR A 476 -28.02 2.61 -34.90
CA TYR A 476 -28.06 2.81 -36.35
C TYR A 476 -29.47 3.13 -36.83
N ILE A 477 -29.57 4.00 -37.82
CA ILE A 477 -30.83 4.33 -38.48
C ILE A 477 -31.38 3.06 -39.13
N GLY A 478 -32.66 2.74 -38.86
CA GLY A 478 -33.29 1.52 -39.34
C GLY A 478 -32.95 0.26 -38.56
N SER A 479 -32.27 0.36 -37.43
CA SER A 479 -32.06 -0.77 -36.51
C SER A 479 -33.36 -1.11 -35.76
N PRO A 480 -33.50 -2.32 -35.18
CA PRO A 480 -34.68 -2.69 -34.38
C PRO A 480 -34.93 -1.76 -33.17
N ALA A 481 -33.94 -1.05 -32.68
CA ALA A 481 -34.10 -0.10 -31.60
C ALA A 481 -34.61 1.29 -32.07
N ASP A 482 -34.44 1.63 -33.36
CA ASP A 482 -34.84 2.92 -33.92
C ASP A 482 -36.38 3.04 -33.99
N GLY A 483 -36.92 4.07 -33.35
CA GLY A 483 -38.35 4.35 -33.24
C GLY A 483 -39.05 3.67 -32.06
N ASN A 484 -38.40 2.75 -31.35
CA ASN A 484 -38.99 2.02 -30.22
C ASN A 484 -38.73 2.72 -28.88
N LYS A 485 -39.60 2.50 -27.90
CA LYS A 485 -39.42 2.97 -26.54
C LYS A 485 -38.38 2.13 -25.80
N ILE A 486 -37.65 2.73 -24.85
CA ILE A 486 -36.65 1.99 -24.04
C ILE A 486 -37.26 0.79 -23.31
N MET A 487 -38.48 0.90 -22.80
CA MET A 487 -39.17 -0.20 -22.13
C MET A 487 -39.51 -1.40 -23.07
N GLU A 488 -39.53 -1.17 -24.38
CA GLU A 488 -39.79 -2.19 -25.41
C GLU A 488 -38.49 -2.91 -25.81
N LEU A 489 -37.33 -2.39 -25.46
CA LEU A 489 -36.08 -3.09 -25.64
C LEU A 489 -36.03 -4.29 -24.69
N SER A 490 -36.15 -5.50 -25.21
CA SER A 490 -36.04 -6.73 -24.44
C SER A 490 -34.61 -6.98 -23.97
N LEU A 491 -34.09 -6.10 -23.07
CA LEU A 491 -32.77 -6.23 -22.49
C LEU A 491 -32.76 -7.32 -21.42
N PRO A 492 -31.61 -8.02 -21.24
CA PRO A 492 -31.47 -9.05 -20.21
C PRO A 492 -31.76 -8.54 -18.78
N PRO A 493 -32.26 -9.41 -17.87
CA PRO A 493 -32.52 -9.04 -16.49
C PRO A 493 -31.27 -8.48 -15.80
N GLY A 494 -31.43 -7.39 -15.06
CA GLY A 494 -30.29 -6.74 -14.36
C GLY A 494 -29.52 -5.72 -15.21
N SER A 495 -29.99 -5.37 -16.38
CA SER A 495 -29.52 -4.27 -17.20
C SER A 495 -30.47 -3.06 -17.12
N LEU A 496 -29.89 -1.85 -17.19
CA LEU A 496 -30.62 -0.59 -17.11
C LEU A 496 -29.99 0.45 -18.04
N VAL A 497 -30.78 1.06 -18.92
CA VAL A 497 -30.34 2.22 -19.70
C VAL A 497 -30.26 3.43 -18.77
N ILE A 498 -29.05 3.90 -18.50
CA ILE A 498 -28.80 4.99 -17.54
C ILE A 498 -28.68 6.36 -18.18
N SER A 499 -28.28 6.43 -19.45
CA SER A 499 -28.16 7.65 -20.20
C SER A 499 -28.39 7.41 -21.69
N LEU A 500 -28.89 8.44 -22.39
CA LEU A 500 -29.03 8.50 -23.83
C LEU A 500 -28.45 9.84 -24.31
N VAL A 501 -27.51 9.79 -25.25
CA VAL A 501 -26.92 10.99 -25.83
C VAL A 501 -27.50 11.18 -27.23
N ARG A 502 -28.17 12.33 -27.48
CA ARG A 502 -28.76 12.72 -28.74
C ARG A 502 -28.21 14.07 -29.20
N HIS A 503 -27.59 14.11 -30.36
CA HIS A 503 -26.98 15.32 -30.91
C HIS A 503 -26.03 16.01 -29.91
N GLY A 504 -25.23 15.22 -29.18
CA GLY A 504 -24.29 15.72 -28.17
C GLY A 504 -24.93 16.20 -26.86
N LYS A 505 -26.24 15.98 -26.65
CA LYS A 505 -26.95 16.27 -25.40
C LYS A 505 -27.28 15.01 -24.66
N GLU A 506 -26.88 14.94 -23.40
CA GLU A 506 -27.24 13.84 -22.52
C GLU A 506 -28.68 13.99 -22.03
N ILE A 507 -29.45 12.92 -22.13
CA ILE A 507 -30.84 12.81 -21.71
C ILE A 507 -30.89 11.69 -20.66
N ILE A 508 -31.50 11.97 -19.51
CA ILE A 508 -31.83 10.93 -18.53
C ILE A 508 -33.07 10.22 -19.05
N PRO A 509 -32.96 8.96 -19.51
CA PRO A 509 -34.07 8.30 -20.14
C PRO A 509 -35.09 7.79 -19.13
N SER A 510 -36.34 7.72 -19.54
CA SER A 510 -37.41 6.94 -18.89
C SER A 510 -37.81 5.76 -19.80
N GLY A 511 -38.59 4.85 -19.26
CA GLY A 511 -39.12 3.75 -20.09
C GLY A 511 -39.90 4.19 -21.35
N GLU A 512 -40.53 5.38 -21.28
CA GLU A 512 -41.29 6.00 -22.38
C GLU A 512 -40.41 6.76 -23.38
N THR A 513 -39.11 6.88 -23.14
CA THR A 513 -38.21 7.61 -24.03
C THR A 513 -38.06 6.83 -25.35
N ILE A 514 -38.40 7.48 -26.47
CA ILE A 514 -38.25 6.93 -27.82
C ILE A 514 -36.81 7.08 -28.26
N ILE A 515 -36.18 5.97 -28.65
CA ILE A 515 -34.84 5.88 -29.21
C ILE A 515 -34.90 6.30 -30.68
N ARG A 516 -33.87 6.96 -31.18
CA ARG A 516 -33.76 7.38 -32.57
C ARG A 516 -32.41 6.97 -33.15
N GLY A 517 -32.39 6.67 -34.44
CA GLY A 517 -31.13 6.47 -35.14
C GLY A 517 -30.19 7.64 -34.97
N GLY A 518 -28.91 7.36 -34.63
CA GLY A 518 -27.91 8.35 -34.23
C GLY A 518 -27.88 8.67 -32.73
N ASP A 519 -28.73 8.04 -31.92
CA ASP A 519 -28.59 8.11 -30.45
C ASP A 519 -27.44 7.19 -29.99
N TYR A 520 -26.88 7.56 -28.82
CA TYR A 520 -25.85 6.78 -28.14
C TYR A 520 -26.41 6.34 -26.79
N LEU A 521 -26.51 5.03 -26.60
CA LEU A 521 -27.08 4.45 -25.40
C LEU A 521 -25.97 4.05 -24.42
N VAL A 522 -26.16 4.38 -23.14
CA VAL A 522 -25.30 3.95 -22.03
C VAL A 522 -26.10 3.02 -21.14
N VAL A 523 -25.70 1.76 -21.08
CA VAL A 523 -26.39 0.69 -20.36
C VAL A 523 -25.52 0.17 -19.22
N LEU A 524 -26.07 0.17 -18.02
CA LEU A 524 -25.47 -0.42 -16.83
C LEU A 524 -25.94 -1.87 -16.68
N CYS A 525 -25.02 -2.82 -16.55
CA CYS A 525 -25.35 -4.22 -16.27
C CYS A 525 -24.40 -4.84 -15.25
N ALA A 526 -24.76 -6.01 -14.72
CA ALA A 526 -23.84 -6.80 -13.91
C ALA A 526 -22.75 -7.44 -14.80
N GLU A 527 -21.52 -7.54 -14.31
CA GLU A 527 -20.36 -8.09 -15.03
C GLU A 527 -20.65 -9.50 -15.59
N ASP A 528 -21.41 -10.31 -14.86
CA ASP A 528 -21.80 -11.66 -15.26
C ASP A 528 -22.70 -11.70 -16.52
N TYR A 529 -23.38 -10.60 -16.82
CA TYR A 529 -24.26 -10.45 -17.98
C TYR A 529 -23.65 -9.57 -19.08
N GLN A 530 -22.41 -9.12 -18.93
CA GLN A 530 -21.76 -8.18 -19.86
C GLN A 530 -21.83 -8.67 -21.32
N ASN A 531 -21.43 -9.91 -21.58
CA ASN A 531 -21.38 -10.45 -22.93
C ASN A 531 -22.80 -10.58 -23.53
N VAL A 532 -23.76 -11.05 -22.72
CA VAL A 532 -25.15 -11.23 -23.14
C VAL A 532 -25.84 -9.89 -23.47
N VAL A 533 -25.55 -8.87 -22.65
CA VAL A 533 -26.07 -7.50 -22.86
C VAL A 533 -25.39 -6.85 -24.07
N PHE A 534 -24.09 -7.07 -24.25
CA PHE A 534 -23.36 -6.57 -25.42
C PHE A 534 -23.91 -7.16 -26.74
N GLU A 535 -24.05 -8.49 -26.82
CA GLU A 535 -24.59 -9.14 -27.99
C GLU A 535 -26.02 -8.69 -28.29
N LYS A 536 -26.83 -8.51 -27.23
CA LYS A 536 -28.22 -8.06 -27.41
C LYS A 536 -28.31 -6.61 -27.87
N LEU A 537 -27.45 -5.73 -27.37
CA LEU A 537 -27.34 -4.34 -27.83
C LEU A 537 -26.85 -4.28 -29.28
N ASP A 538 -25.91 -5.13 -29.65
CA ASP A 538 -25.39 -5.19 -31.02
C ASP A 538 -26.48 -5.65 -31.98
N GLU A 539 -27.27 -6.65 -31.59
CA GLU A 539 -28.45 -7.10 -32.35
C GLU A 539 -29.51 -6.00 -32.48
N LEU A 540 -29.85 -5.32 -31.40
CA LEU A 540 -30.92 -4.32 -31.38
C LEU A 540 -30.51 -2.97 -32.00
N CYS A 541 -29.28 -2.54 -31.83
CA CYS A 541 -28.85 -1.21 -32.18
C CYS A 541 -28.08 -1.14 -33.51
N LYS A 542 -27.40 -2.21 -33.94
CA LYS A 542 -26.52 -2.17 -35.11
C LYS A 542 -26.99 -3.04 -36.29
N THR A 543 -27.86 -4.00 -36.05
CA THR A 543 -28.38 -4.84 -37.15
C THR A 543 -29.43 -4.08 -37.94
N VAL A 544 -29.16 -3.74 -39.19
CA VAL A 544 -30.11 -3.09 -40.09
C VAL A 544 -30.83 -4.21 -40.89
N LYS A 545 -32.16 -4.34 -40.76
CA LYS A 545 -32.95 -5.21 -41.63
C LYS A 545 -33.08 -4.52 -42.98
N TYR A 546 -32.37 -5.01 -44.00
CA TYR A 546 -32.70 -4.71 -45.38
C TYR A 546 -34.03 -5.43 -45.69
N GLU A 547 -35.12 -4.71 -45.91
CA GLU A 547 -36.28 -5.27 -46.59
C GLU A 547 -35.86 -5.56 -48.03
N ASP A 548 -35.77 -6.84 -48.37
CA ASP A 548 -35.65 -7.31 -49.76
C ASP A 548 -36.93 -6.91 -50.52
N ASN A 549 -36.93 -5.69 -51.04
CA ASN A 549 -37.91 -5.27 -52.05
C ASN A 549 -37.47 -5.82 -53.41
N THR A 550 -37.42 -7.15 -53.56
CA THR A 550 -37.37 -7.82 -54.86
C THR A 550 -38.70 -8.54 -55.12
N ALA A 551 -39.76 -7.75 -55.30
CA ALA A 551 -40.99 -8.22 -55.94
C ALA A 551 -41.69 -7.02 -56.57
N ALA A 552 -41.28 -6.66 -57.79
CA ALA A 552 -42.10 -6.06 -58.86
C ALA A 552 -41.23 -5.29 -59.86
N ILE A 553 -40.65 -5.95 -60.84
CA ILE A 553 -40.65 -5.47 -62.22
C ILE A 553 -40.75 -6.73 -63.12
#